data_21e16dbfa5354d3faad8e7bc7485ad69
#
_entry.id   21e16dbfa5354d3faad8e7bc7485ad69
#
_cell.length_a   1.000
_cell.length_b   1.000
_cell.length_c   1.000
_cell.angle_alpha   90.00
_cell.angle_beta   90.00
_cell.angle_gamma   90.00
#
_symmetry.space_group_name_H-M   'P 1'
#
loop_
_entity.id
_entity.type
_entity.pdbx_description
1 polymer ?
#
loop_
_entity_poly.entity_id
_entity_poly.type
_entity_poly.pdbx_seq_one_letter_code
_entity_poly.pdbx_strand_id
1 'polypeptide(L)'
;MWLGEFSKKLPVQIQVVARRKLRMINNARRIDDLRIPPNNRLEVLKGSRKGQWSIRINDQWKVCFIWNDGHADDVEIRDYP
;
A
#
# COMPACT_ATOMS: atom_id res chain seq x y z
N MET A 1 9.76 -7.34 -11.66
CA MET A 1 8.56 -6.87 -10.97
C MET A 1 8.94 -6.27 -9.63
N TRP A 2 8.40 -5.12 -9.33
CA TRP A 2 8.71 -4.40 -8.10
C TRP A 2 8.45 -5.21 -6.83
N LEU A 3 7.47 -6.11 -6.86
CA LEU A 3 7.17 -6.96 -5.71
C LEU A 3 8.35 -7.84 -5.32
N GLY A 4 9.10 -8.33 -6.30
CA GLY A 4 10.27 -9.15 -6.02
C GLY A 4 11.37 -8.40 -5.30
N GLU A 5 11.53 -7.13 -5.60
CA GLU A 5 12.52 -6.29 -4.91
C GLU A 5 12.15 -6.06 -3.46
N PHE A 6 10.88 -5.75 -3.21
CA PHE A 6 10.42 -5.49 -1.86
C PHE A 6 10.52 -6.73 -0.98
N SER A 7 10.21 -7.90 -1.51
CA SER A 7 10.17 -9.11 -0.72
C SER A 7 11.54 -9.49 -0.16
N LYS A 8 12.63 -9.08 -0.81
CA LYS A 8 13.98 -9.37 -0.31
C LYS A 8 14.31 -8.62 0.98
N LYS A 9 13.66 -7.49 1.21
CA LYS A 9 13.94 -6.61 2.35
C LYS A 9 12.96 -6.78 3.48
N LEU A 10 11.90 -7.55 3.28
CA LEU A 10 10.83 -7.69 4.26
C LEU A 10 10.97 -8.99 5.02
N PRO A 11 10.65 -8.98 6.33
CA PRO A 11 10.50 -10.24 7.07
C PRO A 11 9.49 -11.15 6.38
N VAL A 12 9.73 -12.45 6.45
CA VAL A 12 8.86 -13.43 5.78
C VAL A 12 7.40 -13.26 6.16
N GLN A 13 7.16 -12.99 7.44
CA GLN A 13 5.81 -12.80 7.97
C GLN A 13 5.09 -11.63 7.29
N ILE A 14 5.83 -10.59 6.95
CA ILE A 14 5.27 -9.41 6.34
C ILE A 14 5.04 -9.62 4.84
N GLN A 15 5.86 -10.44 4.20
CA GLN A 15 5.77 -10.65 2.76
C GLN A 15 4.40 -11.18 2.34
N VAL A 16 3.83 -12.09 3.10
CA VAL A 16 2.52 -12.66 2.78
C VAL A 16 1.44 -11.58 2.83
N VAL A 17 1.44 -10.81 3.92
CA VAL A 17 0.45 -9.74 4.09
C VAL A 17 0.67 -8.65 3.05
N ALA A 18 1.93 -8.30 2.79
CA ALA A 18 2.27 -7.29 1.79
C ALA A 18 1.74 -7.67 0.41
N ARG A 19 1.95 -8.93 -0.01
CA ARG A 19 1.44 -9.42 -1.29
C ARG A 19 -0.07 -9.31 -1.38
N ARG A 20 -0.76 -9.63 -0.29
CA ARG A 20 -2.22 -9.53 -0.24
C ARG A 20 -2.66 -8.08 -0.42
N LYS A 21 -2.01 -7.15 0.28
CA LYS A 21 -2.35 -5.73 0.19
C LYS A 21 -2.05 -5.18 -1.21
N LEU A 22 -0.93 -5.58 -1.79
CA LEU A 22 -0.58 -5.16 -3.14
C LEU A 22 -1.59 -5.66 -4.17
N ARG A 23 -2.09 -6.87 -3.97
CA ARG A 23 -3.13 -7.42 -4.84
C ARG A 23 -4.43 -6.65 -4.70
N MET A 24 -4.78 -6.25 -3.48
CA MET A 24 -5.96 -5.44 -3.23
C MET A 24 -5.88 -4.11 -3.96
N ILE A 25 -4.72 -3.46 -3.89
CA ILE A 25 -4.49 -2.19 -4.59
C ILE A 25 -4.62 -2.38 -6.10
N ASN A 26 -4.02 -3.44 -6.62
CA ASN A 26 -4.03 -3.71 -8.04
C ASN A 26 -5.44 -3.99 -8.57
N ASN A 27 -6.29 -4.58 -7.75
CA ASN A 27 -7.66 -4.93 -8.13
C ASN A 27 -8.67 -3.83 -7.84
N ALA A 28 -8.30 -2.82 -7.07
CA ALA A 28 -9.22 -1.74 -6.73
C ALA A 28 -9.53 -0.90 -7.96
N ARG A 29 -10.79 -0.60 -8.15
CA ARG A 29 -11.25 0.28 -9.22
C ARG A 29 -11.43 1.71 -8.74
N ARG A 30 -11.73 1.86 -7.46
CA ARG A 30 -11.91 3.14 -6.82
C ARG A 30 -11.10 3.15 -5.55
N ILE A 31 -10.62 4.34 -5.17
CA ILE A 31 -9.84 4.46 -3.95
C ILE A 31 -10.65 3.98 -2.72
N ASP A 32 -11.95 4.18 -2.73
CA ASP A 32 -12.82 3.74 -1.63
C ASP A 32 -12.85 2.22 -1.46
N ASP A 33 -12.54 1.47 -2.49
CA ASP A 33 -12.47 0.01 -2.38
C ASP A 33 -11.43 -0.42 -1.35
N LEU A 34 -10.45 0.41 -1.11
CA LEU A 34 -9.37 0.12 -0.16
C LEU A 34 -9.72 0.48 1.29
N ARG A 35 -10.91 1.01 1.53
CA ARG A 35 -11.40 1.23 2.89
C ARG A 35 -11.84 -0.06 3.56
N ILE A 36 -12.01 -1.11 2.79
CA ILE A 36 -12.40 -2.42 3.28
C ILE A 36 -11.29 -3.42 2.98
N PRO A 37 -10.83 -4.17 3.96
CA PRO A 37 -11.27 -4.15 5.37
C PRO A 37 -10.76 -2.92 6.13
N PRO A 38 -11.43 -2.55 7.22
CA PRO A 38 -11.02 -1.37 8.01
C PRO A 38 -9.58 -1.41 8.50
N ASN A 39 -9.02 -2.60 8.65
CA ASN A 39 -7.61 -2.77 9.05
C ASN A 39 -6.63 -2.12 8.09
N ASN A 40 -7.04 -1.87 6.85
CA ASN A 40 -6.17 -1.20 5.88
C ASN A 40 -5.83 0.22 6.32
N ARG A 41 -6.71 0.84 7.09
CA ARG A 41 -6.52 2.22 7.53
C ARG A 41 -6.10 3.12 6.37
N LEU A 42 -6.93 3.14 5.34
CA LEU A 42 -6.66 3.98 4.18
C LEU A 42 -6.53 5.43 4.61
N GLU A 43 -5.40 6.03 4.28
CA GLU A 43 -5.12 7.42 4.64
C GLU A 43 -4.55 8.16 3.44
N VAL A 44 -4.93 9.42 3.31
CA VAL A 44 -4.29 10.31 2.37
C VAL A 44 -3.06 10.91 3.06
N LEU A 45 -1.94 10.91 2.37
CA LEU A 45 -0.71 11.48 2.91
C LEU A 45 -0.70 12.97 2.66
N LYS A 46 -0.43 13.72 3.72
CA LYS A 46 -0.37 15.18 3.67
C LYS A 46 1.05 15.63 3.32
N GLY A 47 1.15 16.82 2.77
CA GLY A 47 2.44 17.42 2.46
C GLY A 47 2.55 17.78 0.99
N SER A 48 3.75 17.72 0.45
CA SER A 48 4.05 18.17 -0.90
C SER A 48 3.56 17.25 -2.00
N ARG A 49 3.12 16.03 -1.66
CA ARG A 49 2.73 15.04 -2.67
C ARG A 49 1.22 14.84 -2.66
N LYS A 50 0.54 15.51 -3.57
CA LYS A 50 -0.90 15.36 -3.75
C LYS A 50 -1.22 13.99 -4.34
N GLY A 51 -2.32 13.41 -3.89
CA GLY A 51 -2.79 12.13 -4.43
C GLY A 51 -2.08 10.92 -3.89
N GLN A 52 -1.20 11.11 -2.91
CA GLN A 52 -0.52 9.99 -2.29
C GLN A 52 -1.34 9.43 -1.13
N TRP A 53 -1.46 8.11 -1.10
CA TRP A 53 -2.26 7.39 -0.13
C TRP A 53 -1.44 6.27 0.48
N SER A 54 -1.91 5.74 1.59
CA SER A 54 -1.29 4.57 2.19
C SER A 54 -2.35 3.63 2.74
N ILE A 55 -2.01 2.33 2.74
CA ILE A 55 -2.76 1.33 3.49
C ILE A 55 -1.79 0.59 4.41
N ARG A 56 -2.30 0.20 5.55
CA ARG A 56 -1.49 -0.41 6.60
C ARG A 56 -1.28 -1.89 6.33
N ILE A 57 -0.05 -2.37 6.55
CA ILE A 57 0.26 -3.79 6.59
C ILE A 57 0.19 -4.27 8.04
N ASN A 58 0.91 -3.58 8.93
CA ASN A 58 0.89 -3.83 10.37
C ASN A 58 1.34 -2.56 11.10
N ASP A 59 1.73 -2.67 12.36
CA ASP A 59 2.14 -1.50 13.16
C ASP A 59 3.39 -0.82 12.64
N GLN A 60 4.19 -1.50 11.86
CA GLN A 60 5.47 -1.01 11.39
C GLN A 60 5.48 -0.68 9.90
N TRP A 61 4.75 -1.43 9.09
CA TRP A 61 4.86 -1.35 7.64
C TRP A 61 3.57 -0.88 7.00
N LYS A 62 3.69 -0.09 5.95
CA LYS A 62 2.55 0.33 5.13
C LYS A 62 2.92 0.36 3.66
N VAL A 63 1.91 0.28 2.81
CA VAL A 63 2.06 0.42 1.37
C VAL A 63 1.65 1.83 1.01
N CYS A 64 2.55 2.58 0.38
CA CYS A 64 2.28 3.94 -0.08
C CYS A 64 2.19 3.93 -1.60
N PHE A 65 1.28 4.71 -2.14
CA PHE A 65 1.06 4.75 -3.58
C PHE A 65 0.37 6.05 -3.97
N ILE A 66 0.44 6.37 -5.25
CA ILE A 66 -0.30 7.49 -5.81
C ILE A 66 -1.50 6.92 -6.53
N TRP A 67 -2.70 7.39 -6.18
CA TRP A 67 -3.92 6.97 -6.86
C TRP A 67 -4.19 7.91 -8.02
N ASN A 68 -4.26 7.35 -9.20
CA ASN A 68 -4.35 8.12 -10.42
C ASN A 68 -5.36 7.48 -11.35
N ASP A 69 -6.56 8.05 -11.35
CA ASP A 69 -7.61 7.70 -12.30
C ASP A 69 -7.89 6.20 -12.40
N GLY A 70 -8.12 5.59 -11.24
CA GLY A 70 -8.52 4.18 -11.18
C GLY A 70 -7.39 3.19 -11.07
N HIS A 71 -6.16 3.67 -10.90
CA HIS A 71 -5.03 2.76 -10.69
C HIS A 71 -3.99 3.40 -9.78
N ALA A 72 -3.09 2.57 -9.27
CA ALA A 72 -2.05 3.00 -8.36
C ALA A 72 -0.71 3.07 -9.08
N ASP A 73 0.01 4.18 -8.85
CA ASP A 73 1.35 4.39 -9.37
C ASP A 73 2.32 4.56 -8.22
N ASP A 74 3.60 4.40 -8.50
CA ASP A 74 4.69 4.61 -7.53
C ASP A 74 4.44 3.87 -6.23
N VAL A 75 4.05 2.61 -6.35
CA VAL A 75 3.75 1.77 -5.20
C VAL A 75 5.05 1.39 -4.49
N GLU A 76 5.09 1.64 -3.18
CA GLU A 76 6.26 1.26 -2.39
C GLU A 76 5.83 0.82 -0.99
N ILE A 77 6.65 0.00 -0.37
CA ILE A 77 6.42 -0.46 0.99
C ILE A 77 7.39 0.30 1.89
N ARG A 78 6.85 0.97 2.90
CA ARG A 78 7.64 1.77 3.82
C ARG A 78 7.54 1.25 5.23
N ASP A 79 8.67 1.32 5.92
CA ASP A 79 8.78 1.13 7.35
C ASP A 79 8.62 2.50 8.00
N TYR A 80 7.74 2.61 8.98
CA TYR A 80 7.62 3.87 9.73
C TYR A 80 7.43 3.59 11.20
N PRO A 81 8.02 4.42 12.07
CA PRO A 81 7.89 4.26 13.50
C PRO A 81 6.48 4.51 14.02
#